data_9e405be6f91ade41a4de55227bd68295
#
_entry.id   9e405be6f91ade41a4de55227bd68295
#
_cell.length_a   1.000
_cell.length_b   1.000
_cell.length_c   1.000
_cell.angle_alpha   90.00
_cell.angle_beta   90.00
_cell.angle_gamma   90.00
#
_symmetry.space_group_name_H-M   'P 1'
#
loop_
_entity.id
_entity.type
_entity.pdbx_description
1 polymer ?
#
loop_
_entity_poly.entity_id
_entity_poly.type
_entity_poly.pdbx_seq_one_letter_code
_entity_poly.pdbx_strand_id
1 'polypeptide(L)'
;EGFHLAKAFGHKVTNLNPSLMALETNTGLEKEWSGTRCEVNVSSYIDGRKIKEEHGELQLTSFGLSGICIFNLSRDIRLALNEEKSCEVRINFCPWTDDLSKYMEENKDKYLTNICDGFLDYKLTNLFLKILKIKDKKWCELKIDEKSKFIDTLTNFRVSIEGTKGYLDAQVTSGGVSLEEINLETMESKLVKNLYFAGEVLDLDGDCGGYNLTLSFITGLVAGDNHD
;
A
#
# COMPACT_ATOMS: atom_id res chain seq x y z
N GLU A 1 25.48 8.20 2.40
CA GLU A 1 26.82 8.56 1.89
C GLU A 1 26.86 8.62 0.36
N GLY A 2 26.34 7.62 -0.39
CA GLY A 2 26.35 7.57 -1.86
C GLY A 2 25.76 8.80 -2.54
N PHE A 3 24.65 9.32 -2.08
CA PHE A 3 24.04 10.55 -2.61
C PHE A 3 24.91 11.79 -2.42
N HIS A 4 25.67 11.87 -1.32
CA HIS A 4 26.62 12.97 -1.11
C HIS A 4 27.82 12.88 -2.05
N LEU A 5 28.35 11.67 -2.29
CA LEU A 5 29.41 11.46 -3.26
C LEU A 5 28.94 11.80 -4.68
N ALA A 6 27.76 11.34 -5.08
CA ALA A 6 27.18 11.67 -6.37
C ALA A 6 27.07 13.20 -6.60
N LYS A 7 26.58 13.94 -5.60
CA LYS A 7 26.52 15.42 -5.64
C LYS A 7 27.92 16.06 -5.70
N ALA A 8 28.91 15.51 -5.02
CA ALA A 8 30.28 16.00 -5.07
C ALA A 8 30.91 15.84 -6.46
N PHE A 9 30.52 14.81 -7.22
CA PHE A 9 30.87 14.62 -8.62
C PHE A 9 29.99 15.38 -9.63
N GLY A 10 29.08 16.23 -9.13
CA GLY A 10 28.26 17.11 -9.97
C GLY A 10 26.94 16.50 -10.44
N HIS A 11 26.58 15.30 -9.96
CA HIS A 11 25.33 14.65 -10.33
C HIS A 11 24.12 15.27 -9.65
N LYS A 12 23.03 15.35 -10.40
CA LYS A 12 21.70 15.68 -9.89
C LYS A 12 21.15 14.50 -9.11
N VAL A 13 20.83 14.74 -7.86
CA VAL A 13 20.08 13.79 -7.01
C VAL A 13 18.68 14.33 -6.82
N THR A 14 17.68 13.57 -7.24
CA THR A 14 16.26 13.90 -7.10
C THR A 14 15.83 13.92 -5.63
N ASN A 15 14.60 14.33 -5.36
CA ASN A 15 14.08 14.38 -3.99
C ASN A 15 13.99 12.97 -3.41
N LEU A 16 14.67 12.75 -2.30
CA LEU A 16 14.66 11.48 -1.59
C LEU A 16 13.42 11.40 -0.70
N ASN A 17 12.64 10.34 -0.85
CA ASN A 17 11.47 10.06 -0.03
C ASN A 17 11.50 8.61 0.46
N PRO A 18 11.01 8.35 1.69
CA PRO A 18 10.79 6.98 2.12
C PRO A 18 9.69 6.34 1.27
N SER A 19 9.86 5.07 0.92
CA SER A 19 8.92 4.30 0.10
C SER A 19 8.77 2.87 0.63
N LEU A 20 7.67 2.19 0.27
CA LEU A 20 7.33 0.86 0.75
C LEU A 20 7.22 0.79 2.28
N MET A 21 6.27 1.50 2.84
CA MET A 21 6.06 1.63 4.28
C MET A 21 4.58 1.59 4.67
N ALA A 22 4.33 1.40 5.95
CA ALA A 22 3.00 1.44 6.52
C ALA A 22 2.40 2.86 6.52
N LEU A 23 1.06 2.92 6.46
CA LEU A 23 0.26 4.14 6.47
C LEU A 23 -0.35 4.35 7.86
N GLU A 24 -0.34 5.58 8.32
CA GLU A 24 -0.91 5.98 9.61
C GLU A 24 -2.34 6.50 9.43
N THR A 25 -3.22 6.08 10.33
CA THR A 25 -4.64 6.45 10.34
C THR A 25 -5.04 6.99 11.71
N ASN A 26 -6.16 7.71 11.76
CA ASN A 26 -6.74 8.21 13.01
C ASN A 26 -8.27 8.05 12.98
N THR A 27 -8.72 6.83 12.73
CA THR A 27 -10.15 6.50 12.65
C THR A 27 -10.79 6.28 14.02
N GLY A 28 -9.98 6.07 15.06
CA GLY A 28 -10.40 5.63 16.38
C GLY A 28 -10.67 4.11 16.48
N LEU A 29 -10.46 3.37 15.38
CA LEU A 29 -10.71 1.91 15.30
C LEU A 29 -9.43 1.08 15.44
N GLU A 30 -8.27 1.71 15.44
CA GLU A 30 -6.95 1.07 15.34
C GLU A 30 -6.74 0.01 16.44
N LYS A 31 -7.17 0.32 17.66
CA LYS A 31 -7.07 -0.63 18.78
C LYS A 31 -8.00 -1.84 18.61
N GLU A 32 -9.17 -1.62 18.01
CA GLU A 32 -10.19 -2.65 17.86
C GLU A 32 -9.86 -3.62 16.71
N TRP A 33 -9.24 -3.15 15.62
CA TRP A 33 -8.87 -4.02 14.49
C TRP A 33 -7.44 -4.55 14.55
N SER A 34 -6.59 -3.98 15.42
CA SER A 34 -5.16 -4.32 15.48
C SER A 34 -4.89 -5.81 15.64
N GLY A 35 -3.93 -6.30 14.87
CA GLY A 35 -3.51 -7.71 14.83
C GLY A 35 -4.29 -8.58 13.85
N THR A 36 -5.29 -8.03 13.15
CA THR A 36 -6.02 -8.76 12.12
C THR A 36 -5.28 -8.70 10.78
N ARG A 37 -5.32 -9.81 10.05
CA ARG A 37 -4.81 -9.95 8.68
C ARG A 37 -5.92 -10.48 7.80
N CYS A 38 -6.00 -9.99 6.58
CA CYS A 38 -6.99 -10.45 5.60
C CYS A 38 -6.49 -10.21 4.18
N GLU A 39 -6.91 -11.06 3.26
CA GLU A 39 -6.68 -10.88 1.84
C GLU A 39 -7.74 -9.92 1.28
N VAL A 40 -7.31 -8.90 0.58
CA VAL A 40 -8.15 -7.78 0.15
C VAL A 40 -7.76 -7.26 -1.22
N ASN A 41 -8.68 -6.51 -1.86
CA ASN A 41 -8.31 -5.50 -2.83
C ASN A 41 -8.29 -4.14 -2.13
N VAL A 42 -7.22 -3.38 -2.33
CA VAL A 42 -7.09 -2.01 -1.79
C VAL A 42 -6.87 -1.03 -2.92
N SER A 43 -7.49 0.13 -2.84
CA SER A 43 -7.30 1.20 -3.81
C SER A 43 -6.94 2.50 -3.11
N SER A 44 -5.92 3.20 -3.59
CA SER A 44 -5.57 4.54 -3.13
C SER A 44 -6.35 5.60 -3.90
N TYR A 45 -6.77 6.64 -3.16
CA TYR A 45 -7.45 7.82 -3.69
C TYR A 45 -6.73 9.07 -3.21
N ILE A 46 -6.46 9.99 -4.12
CA ILE A 46 -5.87 11.31 -3.85
C ILE A 46 -6.86 12.36 -4.40
N ASP A 47 -7.30 13.28 -3.53
CA ASP A 47 -8.34 14.27 -3.83
C ASP A 47 -9.58 13.66 -4.52
N GLY A 48 -9.99 12.49 -4.04
CA GLY A 48 -11.14 11.74 -4.53
C GLY A 48 -10.94 11.00 -5.86
N ARG A 49 -9.74 11.04 -6.46
CA ARG A 49 -9.40 10.30 -7.69
C ARG A 49 -8.67 9.02 -7.35
N LYS A 50 -9.11 7.90 -7.92
CA LYS A 50 -8.41 6.61 -7.80
C LYS A 50 -7.07 6.70 -8.52
N ILE A 51 -6.00 6.34 -7.83
CA ILE A 51 -4.61 6.37 -8.33
C ILE A 51 -4.12 4.97 -8.66
N LYS A 52 -4.16 4.05 -7.68
CA LYS A 52 -3.62 2.70 -7.83
C LYS A 52 -4.52 1.70 -7.12
N GLU A 53 -4.51 0.45 -7.59
CA GLU A 53 -5.16 -0.69 -6.95
C GLU A 53 -4.16 -1.81 -6.77
N GLU A 54 -4.21 -2.47 -5.62
CA GLU A 54 -3.38 -3.59 -5.25
C GLU A 54 -4.24 -4.70 -4.66
N HIS A 55 -3.78 -5.94 -4.84
CA HIS A 55 -4.34 -7.13 -4.21
C HIS A 55 -3.30 -7.77 -3.29
N GLY A 56 -3.72 -8.26 -2.13
CA GLY A 56 -2.84 -9.00 -1.24
C GLY A 56 -3.24 -8.94 0.23
N GLU A 57 -2.35 -9.44 1.10
CA GLU A 57 -2.56 -9.44 2.53
C GLU A 57 -2.44 -8.03 3.12
N LEU A 58 -3.56 -7.55 3.67
CA LEU A 58 -3.63 -6.36 4.50
C LEU A 58 -3.37 -6.74 5.96
N GLN A 59 -2.56 -5.95 6.65
CA GLN A 59 -2.36 -6.03 8.09
C GLN A 59 -2.93 -4.78 8.75
N LEU A 60 -3.94 -4.98 9.59
CA LEU A 60 -4.52 -3.93 10.41
C LEU A 60 -3.74 -3.81 11.72
N THR A 61 -3.14 -2.65 11.95
CA THR A 61 -2.23 -2.40 13.08
C THR A 61 -2.81 -1.40 14.07
N SER A 62 -2.16 -1.23 15.20
CA SER A 62 -2.57 -0.24 16.22
C SER A 62 -2.29 1.22 15.81
N PHE A 63 -1.65 1.45 14.68
CA PHE A 63 -1.35 2.77 14.14
C PHE A 63 -1.95 3.01 12.75
N GLY A 64 -2.51 1.97 12.10
CA GLY A 64 -3.11 2.08 10.78
C GLY A 64 -2.98 0.83 9.93
N LEU A 65 -2.58 1.00 8.66
CA LEU A 65 -2.57 -0.03 7.63
C LEU A 65 -1.14 -0.44 7.27
N SER A 66 -0.91 -1.74 7.09
CA SER A 66 0.37 -2.33 6.71
C SER A 66 0.14 -3.53 5.78
N GLY A 67 1.22 -4.15 5.32
CA GLY A 67 1.20 -5.26 4.37
C GLY A 67 1.66 -4.86 2.98
N ILE A 68 2.01 -5.85 2.15
CA ILE A 68 2.61 -5.62 0.83
C ILE A 68 1.74 -4.74 -0.06
N CYS A 69 0.42 -5.00 -0.09
CA CYS A 69 -0.53 -4.21 -0.88
C CYS A 69 -0.57 -2.73 -0.44
N ILE A 70 -0.34 -2.44 0.85
CA ILE A 70 -0.27 -1.07 1.37
C ILE A 70 1.08 -0.43 1.05
N PHE A 71 2.18 -1.20 1.13
CA PHE A 71 3.51 -0.68 0.81
C PHE A 71 3.57 -0.19 -0.63
N ASN A 72 2.98 -0.93 -1.57
CA ASN A 72 2.92 -0.54 -2.97
C ASN A 72 2.09 0.72 -3.24
N LEU A 73 1.15 1.08 -2.36
CA LEU A 73 0.38 2.33 -2.43
C LEU A 73 1.10 3.51 -1.76
N SER A 74 2.06 3.24 -0.87
CA SER A 74 2.60 4.24 0.06
C SER A 74 3.39 5.36 -0.62
N ARG A 75 4.03 5.11 -1.76
CA ARG A 75 4.82 6.09 -2.51
C ARG A 75 3.96 7.28 -2.95
N ASP A 76 2.90 7.00 -3.70
CA ASP A 76 2.04 8.05 -4.24
C ASP A 76 1.31 8.81 -3.13
N ILE A 77 0.87 8.08 -2.09
CA ILE A 77 0.26 8.65 -0.89
C ILE A 77 1.25 9.58 -0.18
N ARG A 78 2.51 9.16 0.00
CA ARG A 78 3.53 9.99 0.64
C ARG A 78 3.78 11.29 -0.11
N LEU A 79 3.89 11.21 -1.43
CA LEU A 79 4.08 12.41 -2.28
C LEU A 79 2.88 13.35 -2.19
N ALA A 80 1.66 12.80 -2.21
CA ALA A 80 0.44 13.58 -2.08
C ALA A 80 0.30 14.25 -0.71
N LEU A 81 0.65 13.57 0.38
CA LEU A 81 0.64 14.14 1.72
C LEU A 81 1.66 15.28 1.87
N ASN A 82 2.82 15.22 1.20
CA ASN A 82 3.78 16.31 1.17
C ASN A 82 3.23 17.57 0.46
N GLU A 83 2.25 17.39 -0.43
CA GLU A 83 1.54 18.45 -1.14
C GLU A 83 0.21 18.84 -0.43
N GLU A 84 0.01 18.40 0.81
CA GLU A 84 -1.19 18.65 1.63
C GLU A 84 -2.50 18.18 0.98
N LYS A 85 -2.43 17.18 0.10
CA LYS A 85 -3.59 16.58 -0.57
C LYS A 85 -4.29 15.59 0.36
N SER A 86 -5.62 15.45 0.17
CA SER A 86 -6.40 14.43 0.88
C SER A 86 -6.08 13.03 0.34
N CYS A 87 -5.80 12.08 1.25
CA CYS A 87 -5.48 10.70 0.91
C CYS A 87 -6.46 9.75 1.59
N GLU A 88 -6.99 8.80 0.84
CA GLU A 88 -7.90 7.75 1.31
C GLU A 88 -7.48 6.40 0.74
N VAL A 89 -7.57 5.35 1.54
CA VAL A 89 -7.51 3.97 1.08
C VAL A 89 -8.90 3.35 1.19
N ARG A 90 -9.37 2.73 0.12
CA ARG A 90 -10.61 1.93 0.11
C ARG A 90 -10.26 0.47 0.07
N ILE A 91 -10.92 -0.30 0.93
CA ILE A 91 -10.64 -1.70 1.17
C ILE A 91 -11.86 -2.53 0.79
N ASN A 92 -11.68 -3.48 -0.11
CA ASN A 92 -12.63 -4.55 -0.38
C ASN A 92 -12.15 -5.83 0.32
N PHE A 93 -12.86 -6.24 1.36
CA PHE A 93 -12.61 -7.45 2.13
C PHE A 93 -13.14 -8.73 1.45
N CYS A 94 -13.79 -8.60 0.32
CA CYS A 94 -14.39 -9.72 -0.42
C CYS A 94 -13.86 -9.81 -1.85
N PRO A 95 -12.50 -9.89 -2.07
CA PRO A 95 -11.91 -9.90 -3.41
C PRO A 95 -12.23 -11.16 -4.23
N TRP A 96 -12.78 -12.18 -3.57
CA TRP A 96 -13.14 -13.48 -4.14
C TRP A 96 -14.49 -13.48 -4.87
N THR A 97 -15.27 -12.39 -4.82
CA THR A 97 -16.59 -12.31 -5.47
C THR A 97 -16.89 -10.92 -6.01
N ASP A 98 -17.49 -10.89 -7.20
CA ASP A 98 -17.99 -9.65 -7.80
C ASP A 98 -19.43 -9.32 -7.34
N ASP A 99 -20.14 -10.29 -6.74
CA ASP A 99 -21.52 -10.14 -6.27
C ASP A 99 -21.71 -10.70 -4.86
N LEU A 100 -21.24 -9.92 -3.88
CA LEU A 100 -21.41 -10.26 -2.47
C LEU A 100 -22.91 -10.31 -2.08
N SER A 101 -23.76 -9.48 -2.71
CA SER A 101 -25.19 -9.47 -2.41
C SER A 101 -25.86 -10.81 -2.71
N LYS A 102 -25.50 -11.43 -3.82
CA LYS A 102 -25.97 -12.77 -4.18
C LYS A 102 -25.53 -13.82 -3.15
N TYR A 103 -24.25 -13.81 -2.77
CA TYR A 103 -23.72 -14.71 -1.74
C TYR A 103 -24.48 -14.57 -0.42
N MET A 104 -24.76 -13.33 0.01
CA MET A 104 -25.51 -13.06 1.24
C MET A 104 -26.97 -13.55 1.13
N GLU A 105 -27.64 -13.39 -0.01
CA GLU A 105 -29.02 -13.90 -0.22
C GLU A 105 -29.09 -15.44 -0.25
N GLU A 106 -28.08 -16.11 -0.80
CA GLU A 106 -27.99 -17.57 -0.76
C GLU A 106 -27.82 -18.11 0.67
N ASN A 107 -27.30 -17.29 1.59
CA ASN A 107 -27.09 -17.61 2.99
C ASN A 107 -28.07 -16.88 3.95
N LYS A 108 -29.19 -16.39 3.44
CA LYS A 108 -30.09 -15.44 4.15
C LYS A 108 -30.64 -15.91 5.50
N ASP A 109 -30.70 -17.21 5.74
CA ASP A 109 -31.20 -17.81 6.99
C ASP A 109 -30.13 -17.96 8.07
N LYS A 110 -28.86 -17.61 7.76
CA LYS A 110 -27.75 -17.61 8.70
C LYS A 110 -27.58 -16.24 9.36
N TYR A 111 -27.01 -16.22 10.58
CA TYR A 111 -26.58 -15.00 11.25
C TYR A 111 -25.43 -14.34 10.50
N LEU A 112 -25.33 -13.02 10.57
CA LEU A 112 -24.27 -12.27 9.87
C LEU A 112 -22.86 -12.73 10.24
N THR A 113 -22.61 -12.97 11.53
CA THR A 113 -21.32 -13.52 12.00
C THR A 113 -21.02 -14.86 11.34
N ASN A 114 -21.99 -15.77 11.24
CA ASN A 114 -21.79 -17.08 10.63
C ASN A 114 -21.59 -17.01 9.10
N ILE A 115 -22.17 -16.01 8.43
CA ILE A 115 -21.95 -15.81 7.00
C ILE A 115 -20.51 -15.31 6.77
N CYS A 116 -20.07 -14.36 7.59
CA CYS A 116 -18.74 -13.75 7.46
C CYS A 116 -17.60 -14.66 7.91
N ASP A 117 -17.84 -15.59 8.82
CA ASP A 117 -16.84 -16.50 9.41
C ASP A 117 -16.05 -17.33 8.35
N GLY A 118 -16.62 -17.48 7.15
CA GLY A 118 -15.98 -18.16 6.02
C GLY A 118 -14.90 -17.33 5.30
N PHE A 119 -14.84 -16.00 5.50
CA PHE A 119 -13.95 -15.12 4.74
C PHE A 119 -13.42 -13.90 5.49
N LEU A 120 -13.96 -13.58 6.66
CA LEU A 120 -13.57 -12.43 7.46
C LEU A 120 -13.33 -12.85 8.92
N ASP A 121 -12.28 -12.29 9.53
CA ASP A 121 -12.00 -12.47 10.94
C ASP A 121 -13.19 -12.04 11.82
N TYR A 122 -13.54 -12.85 12.81
CA TYR A 122 -14.65 -12.59 13.74
C TYR A 122 -14.55 -11.22 14.42
N LYS A 123 -13.34 -10.79 14.72
CA LYS A 123 -13.07 -9.47 15.32
C LYS A 123 -13.50 -8.33 14.40
N LEU A 124 -13.20 -8.43 13.09
CA LEU A 124 -13.62 -7.44 12.09
C LEU A 124 -15.13 -7.48 11.87
N THR A 125 -15.72 -8.66 11.79
CA THR A 125 -17.18 -8.79 11.65
C THR A 125 -17.90 -8.07 12.79
N ASN A 126 -17.50 -8.30 14.05
CA ASN A 126 -18.09 -7.61 15.20
C ASN A 126 -17.84 -6.11 15.18
N LEU A 127 -16.65 -5.68 14.77
CA LEU A 127 -16.33 -4.26 14.63
C LEU A 127 -17.28 -3.59 13.62
N PHE A 128 -17.49 -4.21 12.45
CA PHE A 128 -18.40 -3.66 11.44
C PHE A 128 -19.85 -3.63 11.90
N LEU A 129 -20.32 -4.66 12.58
CA LEU A 129 -21.66 -4.66 13.20
C LEU A 129 -21.82 -3.52 14.22
N LYS A 130 -20.78 -3.27 15.04
CA LYS A 130 -20.74 -2.20 16.02
C LYS A 130 -20.78 -0.82 15.34
N ILE A 131 -19.94 -0.58 14.33
CA ILE A 131 -19.89 0.69 13.59
C ILE A 131 -21.25 0.99 12.94
N LEU A 132 -21.85 0.00 12.32
CA LEU A 132 -23.14 0.11 11.65
C LEU A 132 -24.34 0.15 12.61
N LYS A 133 -24.10 -0.13 13.90
CA LYS A 133 -25.15 -0.29 14.92
C LYS A 133 -26.19 -1.37 14.54
N ILE A 134 -25.74 -2.41 13.87
CA ILE A 134 -26.55 -3.57 13.49
C ILE A 134 -26.31 -4.66 14.54
N LYS A 135 -27.40 -5.20 15.11
CA LYS A 135 -27.30 -6.41 15.95
C LYS A 135 -27.00 -7.62 15.05
N ASP A 136 -26.25 -8.59 15.57
CA ASP A 136 -26.11 -9.88 14.88
C ASP A 136 -27.47 -10.56 14.78
N LYS A 137 -27.95 -10.71 13.56
CA LYS A 137 -29.24 -11.30 13.19
C LYS A 137 -29.13 -11.95 11.82
N LYS A 138 -30.16 -12.69 11.41
CA LYS A 138 -30.15 -13.32 10.09
C LYS A 138 -30.22 -12.30 8.98
N TRP A 139 -29.58 -12.58 7.84
CA TRP A 139 -29.58 -11.68 6.69
C TRP A 139 -30.99 -11.32 6.23
N CYS A 140 -31.94 -12.28 6.23
CA CYS A 140 -33.35 -12.02 5.87
C CYS A 140 -34.07 -11.06 6.82
N GLU A 141 -33.56 -10.86 8.04
CA GLU A 141 -34.17 -9.95 9.02
C GLU A 141 -33.65 -8.51 8.92
N LEU A 142 -32.64 -8.26 8.08
CA LEU A 142 -32.12 -6.92 7.85
C LEU A 142 -33.05 -6.10 6.96
N LYS A 143 -33.14 -4.81 7.27
CA LYS A 143 -33.76 -3.84 6.37
C LYS A 143 -32.89 -3.61 5.14
N ILE A 144 -33.47 -3.11 4.08
CA ILE A 144 -32.77 -2.86 2.80
C ILE A 144 -31.57 -1.92 3.00
N ASP A 145 -31.73 -0.87 3.80
CA ASP A 145 -30.67 0.09 4.09
C ASP A 145 -29.54 -0.51 4.95
N GLU A 146 -29.88 -1.40 5.89
CA GLU A 146 -28.88 -2.16 6.68
C GLU A 146 -28.07 -3.10 5.78
N LYS A 147 -28.74 -3.81 4.86
CA LYS A 147 -28.10 -4.68 3.87
C LYS A 147 -27.13 -3.89 2.99
N SER A 148 -27.58 -2.78 2.42
CA SER A 148 -26.76 -1.93 1.56
C SER A 148 -25.53 -1.39 2.29
N LYS A 149 -25.70 -0.88 3.53
CA LYS A 149 -24.57 -0.40 4.34
C LYS A 149 -23.59 -1.49 4.71
N PHE A 150 -24.08 -2.69 5.01
CA PHE A 150 -23.22 -3.82 5.35
C PHE A 150 -22.39 -4.27 4.15
N ILE A 151 -23.00 -4.37 2.96
CA ILE A 151 -22.30 -4.67 1.71
C ILE A 151 -21.25 -3.59 1.41
N ASP A 152 -21.60 -2.30 1.46
CA ASP A 152 -20.66 -1.19 1.21
C ASP A 152 -19.48 -1.22 2.20
N THR A 153 -19.75 -1.54 3.47
CA THR A 153 -18.69 -1.67 4.48
C THR A 153 -17.74 -2.82 4.15
N LEU A 154 -18.23 -3.93 3.62
CA LEU A 154 -17.38 -5.08 3.27
C LEU A 154 -16.63 -4.89 1.95
N THR A 155 -17.19 -4.14 1.00
CA THR A 155 -16.64 -4.01 -0.36
C THR A 155 -15.97 -2.68 -0.64
N ASN A 156 -16.18 -1.67 0.21
CA ASN A 156 -15.71 -0.29 -0.03
C ASN A 156 -15.42 0.46 1.29
N PHE A 157 -14.78 -0.21 2.24
CA PHE A 157 -14.43 0.39 3.52
C PHE A 157 -13.41 1.49 3.35
N ARG A 158 -13.75 2.72 3.77
CA ARG A 158 -12.95 3.92 3.54
C ARG A 158 -12.15 4.28 4.78
N VAL A 159 -10.85 4.51 4.56
CA VAL A 159 -9.90 4.87 5.61
C VAL A 159 -9.12 6.10 5.18
N SER A 160 -9.28 7.21 5.89
CA SER A 160 -8.47 8.41 5.67
C SER A 160 -7.04 8.18 6.16
N ILE A 161 -6.08 8.64 5.38
CA ILE A 161 -4.66 8.51 5.69
C ILE A 161 -4.14 9.85 6.20
N GLU A 162 -3.57 9.84 7.40
CA GLU A 162 -3.05 11.02 8.09
C GLU A 162 -1.53 11.17 7.92
N GLY A 163 -0.83 10.05 7.68
CA GLY A 163 0.62 10.04 7.62
C GLY A 163 1.21 8.72 7.14
N THR A 164 2.53 8.66 7.21
CA THR A 164 3.32 7.45 6.91
C THR A 164 4.40 7.30 7.97
N LYS A 165 4.86 6.08 8.19
CA LYS A 165 5.91 5.78 9.20
C LYS A 165 7.28 6.41 8.90
N GLY A 166 7.50 6.86 7.68
CA GLY A 166 8.75 7.52 7.29
C GLY A 166 9.95 6.57 7.21
N TYR A 167 11.16 7.14 7.23
CA TYR A 167 12.42 6.38 7.02
C TYR A 167 12.71 5.28 8.03
N LEU A 168 12.13 5.30 9.22
CA LEU A 168 12.38 4.25 10.23
C LEU A 168 11.75 2.91 9.84
N ASP A 169 10.67 2.94 9.06
CA ASP A 169 9.93 1.74 8.65
C ASP A 169 9.94 1.52 7.13
N ALA A 170 10.47 2.48 6.36
CA ALA A 170 10.56 2.36 4.91
C ALA A 170 11.53 1.24 4.50
N GLN A 171 11.13 0.43 3.53
CA GLN A 171 11.99 -0.64 3.02
C GLN A 171 13.01 -0.13 2.00
N VAL A 172 12.69 0.96 1.29
CA VAL A 172 13.54 1.56 0.26
C VAL A 172 13.41 3.09 0.27
N THR A 173 14.37 3.74 -0.37
CA THR A 173 14.34 5.16 -0.69
C THR A 173 13.91 5.35 -2.14
N SER A 174 12.86 6.12 -2.37
CA SER A 174 12.49 6.63 -3.70
C SER A 174 13.25 7.90 -3.99
N GLY A 175 13.65 8.09 -5.24
CA GLY A 175 14.58 9.16 -5.63
C GLY A 175 16.03 8.70 -5.59
N GLY A 176 16.92 9.45 -6.22
CA GLY A 176 18.34 9.10 -6.33
C GLY A 176 19.08 9.88 -7.41
N VAL A 177 20.20 9.35 -7.88
CA VAL A 177 20.96 9.92 -9.01
C VAL A 177 20.11 9.81 -10.27
N SER A 178 19.88 10.96 -10.93
CA SER A 178 19.04 11.06 -12.13
C SER A 178 19.52 10.10 -13.22
N LEU A 179 18.64 9.24 -13.71
CA LEU A 179 18.92 8.30 -14.79
C LEU A 179 19.27 9.01 -16.12
N GLU A 180 18.90 10.28 -16.28
CA GLU A 180 19.28 11.09 -17.44
C GLU A 180 20.80 11.26 -17.55
N GLU A 181 21.51 11.22 -16.42
CA GLU A 181 22.96 11.43 -16.32
C GLU A 181 23.75 10.10 -16.31
N ILE A 182 23.07 8.97 -16.46
CA ILE A 182 23.65 7.63 -16.46
C ILE A 182 23.46 6.97 -17.83
N ASN A 183 24.50 6.31 -18.32
CA ASN A 183 24.38 5.40 -19.44
C ASN A 183 23.77 4.09 -18.94
N LEU A 184 22.50 3.80 -19.27
CA LEU A 184 21.77 2.63 -18.77
C LEU A 184 22.30 1.28 -19.35
N GLU A 185 23.10 1.31 -20.40
CA GLU A 185 23.69 0.09 -20.97
C GLU A 185 24.96 -0.33 -20.20
N THR A 186 25.67 0.62 -19.57
CA THR A 186 26.93 0.38 -18.87
C THR A 186 26.92 0.75 -17.39
N MET A 187 25.89 1.47 -16.95
CA MET A 187 25.79 2.10 -15.63
C MET A 187 26.87 3.17 -15.38
N GLU A 188 27.60 3.62 -16.41
CA GLU A 188 28.61 4.69 -16.31
C GLU A 188 27.96 6.06 -16.27
N SER A 189 28.55 6.95 -15.50
CA SER A 189 28.22 8.38 -15.50
C SER A 189 28.48 9.01 -16.87
N LYS A 190 27.52 9.80 -17.37
CA LYS A 190 27.73 10.65 -18.57
C LYS A 190 28.54 11.90 -18.27
N LEU A 191 28.75 12.23 -16.98
CA LEU A 191 29.46 13.45 -16.54
C LEU A 191 30.92 13.17 -16.20
N VAL A 192 31.20 12.01 -15.61
CA VAL A 192 32.51 11.66 -15.07
C VAL A 192 32.91 10.29 -15.61
N LYS A 193 33.97 10.25 -16.41
CA LYS A 193 34.51 9.00 -16.98
C LYS A 193 34.97 8.05 -15.88
N ASN A 194 34.72 6.76 -16.04
CA ASN A 194 35.08 5.68 -15.11
C ASN A 194 34.39 5.78 -13.75
N LEU A 195 33.30 6.52 -13.63
CA LEU A 195 32.43 6.54 -12.45
C LEU A 195 31.14 5.77 -12.78
N TYR A 196 30.83 4.75 -12.00
CA TYR A 196 29.66 3.89 -12.20
C TYR A 196 28.71 4.02 -11.01
N PHE A 197 27.40 3.88 -11.28
CA PHE A 197 26.36 3.89 -10.28
C PHE A 197 25.52 2.61 -10.37
N ALA A 198 25.25 1.98 -9.22
CA ALA A 198 24.47 0.75 -9.16
C ALA A 198 23.62 0.70 -7.89
N GLY A 199 22.51 -0.01 -7.93
CA GLY A 199 21.62 -0.22 -6.80
C GLY A 199 20.78 0.98 -6.44
N GLU A 200 20.35 1.04 -5.18
CA GLU A 200 19.37 2.01 -4.65
C GLU A 200 19.84 3.49 -4.70
N VAL A 201 21.12 3.74 -5.02
CA VAL A 201 21.61 5.11 -5.22
C VAL A 201 21.05 5.75 -6.50
N LEU A 202 20.60 4.94 -7.47
CA LEU A 202 19.93 5.40 -8.67
C LEU A 202 18.49 5.85 -8.37
N ASP A 203 17.98 6.80 -9.13
CA ASP A 203 16.57 7.19 -9.09
C ASP A 203 15.70 6.11 -9.76
N LEU A 204 15.66 4.93 -9.12
CA LEU A 204 14.97 3.74 -9.60
C LEU A 204 14.54 2.89 -8.41
N ASP A 205 13.24 2.86 -8.15
CA ASP A 205 12.61 1.99 -7.15
C ASP A 205 11.41 1.25 -7.74
N GLY A 206 11.18 0.05 -7.28
CA GLY A 206 10.09 -0.83 -7.71
C GLY A 206 9.18 -1.21 -6.54
N ASP A 207 8.08 -1.87 -6.86
CA ASP A 207 7.14 -2.40 -5.90
C ASP A 207 7.79 -3.42 -4.94
N CYS A 208 7.14 -3.70 -3.82
CA CYS A 208 7.54 -4.76 -2.89
C CYS A 208 7.39 -6.14 -3.57
N GLY A 209 8.38 -7.03 -3.35
CA GLY A 209 8.36 -8.36 -3.96
C GLY A 209 9.69 -8.80 -4.58
N GLY A 210 10.81 -8.21 -4.14
CA GLY A 210 12.16 -8.55 -4.59
C GLY A 210 12.67 -7.71 -5.78
N TYR A 211 11.86 -6.84 -6.36
CA TYR A 211 12.25 -6.01 -7.51
C TYR A 211 13.46 -5.11 -7.18
N ASN A 212 13.48 -4.47 -6.03
CA ASN A 212 14.55 -3.56 -5.62
C ASN A 212 15.89 -4.29 -5.45
N LEU A 213 15.89 -5.49 -4.87
CA LEU A 213 17.08 -6.34 -4.77
C LEU A 213 17.54 -6.79 -6.17
N THR A 214 16.62 -7.23 -7.01
CA THR A 214 16.91 -7.64 -8.39
C THR A 214 17.52 -6.50 -9.20
N LEU A 215 16.95 -5.29 -9.11
CA LEU A 215 17.50 -4.09 -9.75
C LEU A 215 18.91 -3.78 -9.27
N SER A 216 19.15 -3.89 -7.95
CA SER A 216 20.49 -3.67 -7.39
C SER A 216 21.51 -4.68 -7.90
N PHE A 217 21.16 -5.96 -7.99
CA PHE A 217 22.02 -6.99 -8.56
C PHE A 217 22.29 -6.79 -10.05
N ILE A 218 21.24 -6.52 -10.85
CA ILE A 218 21.38 -6.33 -12.30
C ILE A 218 22.26 -5.11 -12.59
N THR A 219 21.98 -3.96 -11.98
CA THR A 219 22.77 -2.74 -12.18
C THR A 219 24.21 -2.91 -11.72
N GLY A 220 24.45 -3.66 -10.63
CA GLY A 220 25.78 -4.00 -10.15
C GLY A 220 26.56 -4.89 -11.12
N LEU A 221 25.91 -5.92 -11.70
CA LEU A 221 26.50 -6.79 -12.73
C LEU A 221 26.86 -5.99 -13.98
N VAL A 222 25.91 -5.18 -14.49
CA VAL A 222 26.16 -4.35 -15.68
C VAL A 222 27.33 -3.38 -15.47
N ALA A 223 27.41 -2.73 -14.30
CA ALA A 223 28.52 -1.85 -13.97
C ALA A 223 29.86 -2.62 -13.90
N GLY A 224 29.85 -3.83 -13.33
CA GLY A 224 31.03 -4.67 -13.22
C GLY A 224 31.54 -5.20 -14.54
N ASP A 225 30.65 -5.59 -15.47
CA ASP A 225 31.01 -6.12 -16.79
C ASP A 225 31.55 -5.04 -17.75
N ASN A 226 31.30 -3.78 -17.49
CA ASN A 226 31.68 -2.65 -18.36
C ASN A 226 32.81 -1.78 -17.77
N HIS A 227 33.38 -2.18 -16.68
CA HIS A 227 34.49 -1.48 -16.07
C HIS A 227 35.81 -2.16 -16.52
N ASP A 228 36.52 -1.64 -17.47
CA ASP A 228 37.89 -2.01 -17.88
C ASP A 228 38.90 -0.92 -17.49
#